data_13b2c5c4e59ce6251f6cb0def47d99c1
#
_entry.id   13b2c5c4e59ce6251f6cb0def47d99c1
#
_cell.length_a   1.000
_cell.length_b   1.000
_cell.length_c   1.000
_cell.angle_alpha   90.00
_cell.angle_beta   90.00
_cell.angle_gamma   90.00
#
_symmetry.space_group_name_H-M   'P 1'
#
loop_
_entity.id
_entity.type
_entity.pdbx_description
1 polymer ?
#
loop_
_entity_poly.entity_id
_entity_poly.type
_entity_poly.pdbx_seq_one_letter_code
_entity_poly.pdbx_strand_id
1 'polypeptide(L)' 'MKTYKGKYKIKNPDKYLGDPSNVVYRSGWELAVMNWADTSPQVKKWG' A
#
# COMPACT_ATOMS: atom_id res chain seq x y z
N MET A 1 -13.94 -1.39 19.36
CA MET A 1 -13.48 -0.79 18.12
C MET A 1 -12.54 -1.74 17.38
N LYS A 2 -12.74 -1.87 16.10
CA LYS A 2 -11.90 -2.72 15.30
C LYS A 2 -10.73 -1.95 14.70
N THR A 3 -9.58 -2.57 14.73
CA THR A 3 -8.39 -2.00 14.12
C THR A 3 -8.08 -2.78 12.87
N TYR A 4 -8.06 -2.08 11.74
CA TYR A 4 -7.66 -2.71 10.50
C TYR A 4 -6.15 -2.79 10.44
N LYS A 5 -5.66 -3.99 10.33
CA LYS A 5 -4.24 -4.16 10.09
C LYS A 5 -4.04 -5.48 9.37
N GLY A 6 -3.04 -5.50 8.52
CA GLY A 6 -2.75 -6.68 7.74
C GLY A 6 -1.70 -6.38 6.70
N LYS A 7 -1.48 -7.31 5.80
CA LYS A 7 -0.51 -7.12 4.74
C LYS A 7 -1.22 -6.74 3.45
N TYR A 8 -0.73 -5.70 2.82
CA TYR A 8 -1.26 -5.25 1.54
C TYR A 8 -0.52 -5.97 0.41
N LYS A 9 -1.29 -6.52 -0.49
CA LYS A 9 -0.73 -7.19 -1.66
C LYS A 9 -0.58 -6.18 -2.78
N ILE A 10 0.65 -5.79 -3.06
CA ILE A 10 0.95 -4.79 -4.06
C ILE A 10 0.71 -5.34 -5.46
N LYS A 11 0.04 -4.54 -6.29
CA LYS A 11 -0.22 -4.91 -7.67
C LYS A 11 0.91 -4.48 -8.59
N ASN A 12 1.58 -3.40 -8.23
CA ASN A 12 2.68 -2.85 -9.02
C ASN A 12 3.93 -2.71 -8.15
N PRO A 13 4.62 -3.81 -7.88
CA PRO A 13 5.76 -3.77 -6.95
C PRO A 13 6.89 -2.87 -7.40
N ASP A 14 6.99 -2.59 -8.69
CA ASP A 14 8.03 -1.70 -9.21
C ASP A 14 7.89 -0.28 -8.70
N LYS A 15 6.68 0.10 -8.25
CA LYS A 15 6.42 1.45 -7.75
C LYS A 15 6.75 1.58 -6.27
N TYR A 16 6.89 0.50 -5.56
CA TYR A 16 7.06 0.56 -4.11
C TYR A 16 8.52 0.75 -3.73
N LEU A 17 8.74 1.73 -2.85
CA LEU A 17 10.08 2.02 -2.33
C LEU A 17 10.28 1.21 -1.06
N GLY A 18 10.81 0.04 -1.18
CA GLY A 18 11.05 -0.82 -0.05
C GLY A 18 10.78 -2.26 -0.44
N ASP A 19 10.49 -3.09 0.54
CA ASP A 19 10.22 -4.50 0.31
C ASP A 19 8.74 -4.71 -0.02
N PRO A 20 8.41 -4.94 -1.30
CA PRO A 20 7.00 -5.08 -1.68
C PRO A 20 6.35 -6.34 -1.13
N SER A 21 7.13 -7.28 -0.66
CA SER A 21 6.57 -8.50 -0.08
C SER A 21 6.23 -8.34 1.41
N ASN A 22 6.54 -7.17 1.98
CA ASN A 22 6.33 -6.93 3.40
C ASN A 22 5.70 -5.56 3.64
N VAL A 23 4.58 -5.32 2.98
CA VAL A 23 3.86 -4.07 3.12
C VAL A 23 2.71 -4.29 4.09
N VAL A 24 2.72 -3.55 5.20
CA VAL A 24 1.74 -3.70 6.26
C VAL A 24 0.96 -2.42 6.41
N TYR A 25 -0.36 -2.54 6.49
CA TYR A 25 -1.21 -1.40 6.81
C TYR A 25 -1.77 -1.60 8.22
N ARG A 26 -2.00 -0.49 8.91
CA ARG A 26 -2.47 -0.52 10.30
C ARG A 26 -3.86 0.07 10.46
N SER A 27 -4.45 0.56 9.39
CA SER A 27 -5.79 1.11 9.45
C SER A 27 -6.40 1.02 8.06
N GLY A 28 -7.74 1.13 8.01
CA GLY A 28 -8.41 1.15 6.73
C GLY A 28 -8.03 2.36 5.90
N TRP A 29 -7.70 3.47 6.58
CA TRP A 29 -7.28 4.68 5.89
C TRP A 29 -5.93 4.45 5.18
N GLU A 30 -5.01 3.81 5.87
CA GLU A 30 -3.72 3.49 5.28
C GLU A 30 -3.88 2.56 4.08
N LEU A 31 -4.77 1.58 4.21
CA LEU A 31 -5.03 0.67 3.12
C LEU A 31 -5.56 1.41 1.90
N ALA A 32 -6.45 2.35 2.10
CA ALA A 32 -7.00 3.14 1.00
C ALA A 32 -5.92 3.96 0.31
N VAL A 33 -5.03 4.57 1.09
CA VAL A 33 -3.94 5.37 0.54
C VAL A 33 -2.98 4.48 -0.25
N MET A 34 -2.65 3.32 0.28
CA MET A 34 -1.76 2.39 -0.40
C MET A 34 -2.36 1.94 -1.73
N ASN A 35 -3.64 1.61 -1.72
CA ASN A 35 -4.30 1.18 -2.93
C ASN A 35 -4.32 2.31 -3.97
N TRP A 36 -4.59 3.52 -3.53
CA TRP A 36 -4.58 4.66 -4.44
C TRP A 36 -3.20 4.87 -5.06
N ALA A 37 -2.18 4.84 -4.22
CA ALA A 37 -0.81 5.07 -4.68
C ALA A 37 -0.38 3.96 -5.64
N ASP A 38 -0.76 2.73 -5.34
CA ASP A 38 -0.37 1.57 -6.14
C ASP A 38 -1.02 1.60 -7.52
N THR A 39 -2.26 2.07 -7.60
CA THR A 39 -3.02 1.99 -8.84
C THR A 39 -3.08 3.29 -9.62
N SER A 40 -2.65 4.40 -9.03
CA SER A 40 -2.71 5.70 -9.69
C SER A 40 -1.57 5.86 -10.69
N PRO A 41 -1.85 6.14 -11.97
CA PRO A 41 -0.79 6.35 -12.94
C PRO A 41 0.02 7.62 -12.70
N GLN A 42 -0.50 8.53 -11.87
CA GLN A 42 0.21 9.76 -11.54
C GLN A 42 1.28 9.54 -10.49
N VAL A 43 1.15 8.47 -9.71
CA VAL A 43 2.13 8.13 -8.70
C VAL A 43 3.14 7.17 -9.29
N LYS A 44 4.38 7.59 -9.38
CA LYS A 44 5.43 6.76 -9.97
C LYS A 44 6.14 5.90 -8.95
N LYS A 45 6.26 6.43 -7.72
CA LYS A 45 6.88 5.70 -6.62
C LYS A 45 6.15 6.06 -5.34
N TRP A 46 6.08 5.11 -4.42
CA TRP A 46 5.47 5.36 -3.12
C TRP A 46 6.06 4.40 -2.09
N GLY A 47 5.93 4.78 -0.84
CA GLY A 47 6.48 3.93 0.22
C GLY A 47 6.20 4.44 1.61
#